data_8b46b4f408ae3372a4f223d03a62d817
#
_entry.id   8b46b4f408ae3372a4f223d03a62d817
#
_cell.length_a   1.000
_cell.length_b   1.000
_cell.length_c   1.000
_cell.angle_alpha   90.00
_cell.angle_beta   90.00
_cell.angle_gamma   90.00
#
_symmetry.space_group_name_H-M   'P 1'
#
loop_
_entity.id
_entity.type
_entity.pdbx_description
1 polymer ?
#
loop_
_entity_poly.entity_id
_entity_poly.type
_entity_poly.pdbx_seq_one_letter_code
_entity_poly.pdbx_strand_id
1 'polypeptide(L)'
;MENTAQPILIDGRIIAKTIKEEIRKEVSDLLDAGKRPPHLVAVIVGEDGASLSYVASKEKQSKEVGFTSSVYRFPETITEKKLLETLDFLNKDPEVDGYIVQLPLPKHISERKVLESINPAKDVDGFHPTNEGRMMIGLPSYIPATPYGIKKLLDRSNIETEGKHCVVLGRSNIVGTPISILMSRNSKKANCTVTMCHSKTKNLKEICLQADIIIVAIGKPEFLTADMVKEGAVIVDVGIHRIPADNEKGYKIIGDVKYDEVAPKCKAITPVPGGVGPMTIVALLDNTLKAYKHEIYE
;
A
#
# COMPACT_ATOMS: atom_id res chain seq x y z
N MET A 1 -33.95 -21.26 -7.20
CA MET A 1 -32.64 -21.16 -7.87
C MET A 1 -32.15 -19.76 -7.58
N GLU A 2 -31.31 -19.64 -6.55
CA GLU A 2 -30.70 -18.36 -6.21
C GLU A 2 -29.70 -18.01 -7.32
N ASN A 3 -29.97 -16.89 -7.96
CA ASN A 3 -29.13 -16.32 -8.99
C ASN A 3 -27.90 -15.74 -8.29
N THR A 4 -26.90 -16.56 -8.00
CA THR A 4 -25.65 -16.12 -7.42
C THR A 4 -24.88 -15.35 -8.50
N ALA A 5 -25.16 -14.04 -8.57
CA ALA A 5 -24.41 -13.14 -9.41
C ALA A 5 -22.92 -13.27 -9.02
N GLN A 6 -22.05 -13.46 -10.00
CA GLN A 6 -20.62 -13.51 -9.72
C GLN A 6 -20.18 -12.20 -9.03
N PRO A 7 -19.29 -12.26 -8.04
CA PRO A 7 -18.82 -11.06 -7.36
C PRO A 7 -18.15 -10.10 -8.34
N ILE A 8 -18.28 -8.80 -8.08
CA ILE A 8 -17.53 -7.79 -8.81
C ILE A 8 -16.04 -7.99 -8.47
N LEU A 9 -15.23 -8.27 -9.47
CA LEU A 9 -13.80 -8.36 -9.31
C LEU A 9 -13.19 -6.95 -9.19
N ILE A 10 -12.61 -6.64 -8.04
CA ILE A 10 -11.90 -5.37 -7.81
C ILE A 10 -10.48 -5.52 -8.37
N ASP A 11 -10.31 -5.36 -9.70
CA ASP A 11 -9.03 -5.57 -10.38
C ASP A 11 -8.11 -4.34 -10.25
N GLY A 12 -7.15 -4.45 -9.32
CA GLY A 12 -6.17 -3.39 -9.07
C GLY A 12 -5.19 -3.16 -10.22
N ARG A 13 -4.99 -4.14 -11.12
CA ARG A 13 -4.11 -3.97 -12.29
C ARG A 13 -4.71 -2.99 -13.30
N ILE A 14 -6.01 -3.10 -13.54
CA ILE A 14 -6.73 -2.18 -14.45
C ILE A 14 -6.71 -0.77 -13.87
N ILE A 15 -7.06 -0.62 -12.59
CA ILE A 15 -7.09 0.68 -11.91
C ILE A 15 -5.68 1.30 -11.83
N ALA A 16 -4.68 0.49 -11.48
CA ALA A 16 -3.29 0.95 -11.46
C ALA A 16 -2.80 1.40 -12.84
N LYS A 17 -3.20 0.72 -13.92
CA LYS A 17 -2.87 1.12 -15.29
C LYS A 17 -3.45 2.51 -15.60
N THR A 18 -4.72 2.73 -15.30
CA THR A 18 -5.37 4.04 -15.52
C THR A 18 -4.67 5.15 -14.73
N ILE A 19 -4.37 4.94 -13.44
CA ILE A 19 -3.68 5.94 -12.64
C ILE A 19 -2.26 6.21 -13.16
N LYS A 20 -1.53 5.19 -13.63
CA LYS A 20 -0.22 5.38 -14.27
C LYS A 20 -0.31 6.21 -15.56
N GLU A 21 -1.36 6.02 -16.35
CA GLU A 21 -1.61 6.83 -17.53
C GLU A 21 -1.90 8.30 -17.17
N GLU A 22 -2.69 8.54 -16.11
CA GLU A 22 -2.94 9.88 -15.58
C GLU A 22 -1.62 10.55 -15.13
N ILE A 23 -0.80 9.85 -14.33
CA ILE A 23 0.51 10.34 -13.87
C ILE A 23 1.44 10.59 -15.06
N ARG A 24 1.53 9.68 -16.02
CA ARG A 24 2.40 9.83 -17.20
C ARG A 24 2.03 11.07 -18.01
N LYS A 25 0.73 11.33 -18.20
CA LYS A 25 0.26 12.53 -18.90
C LYS A 25 0.72 13.79 -18.16
N GLU A 26 0.53 13.84 -16.85
CA GLU A 26 0.94 15.00 -16.04
C GLU A 26 2.45 15.23 -16.09
N VAL A 27 3.25 14.16 -16.05
CA VAL A 27 4.71 14.24 -16.21
C VAL A 27 5.09 14.74 -17.61
N SER A 28 4.41 14.26 -18.66
CA SER A 28 4.63 14.78 -20.01
C SER A 28 4.37 16.28 -20.11
N ASP A 29 3.26 16.75 -19.54
CA ASP A 29 2.90 18.17 -19.51
C ASP A 29 3.98 19.00 -18.76
N LEU A 30 4.59 18.45 -17.71
CA LEU A 30 5.71 19.10 -16.99
C LEU A 30 6.97 19.19 -17.86
N LEU A 31 7.32 18.12 -18.57
CA LEU A 31 8.49 18.08 -19.47
C LEU A 31 8.32 19.03 -20.65
N ASP A 32 7.13 19.08 -21.24
CA ASP A 32 6.79 20.02 -22.33
C ASP A 32 6.87 21.48 -21.87
N ALA A 33 6.62 21.74 -20.58
CA ALA A 33 6.82 23.04 -19.95
C ALA A 33 8.28 23.32 -19.55
N GLY A 34 9.25 22.50 -19.97
CA GLY A 34 10.69 22.67 -19.70
C GLY A 34 11.11 22.36 -18.25
N LYS A 35 10.27 21.68 -17.48
CA LYS A 35 10.58 21.25 -16.11
C LYS A 35 11.29 19.90 -16.10
N ARG A 36 12.08 19.63 -15.06
CA ARG A 36 12.68 18.30 -14.87
C ARG A 36 11.62 17.25 -14.50
N PRO A 37 11.87 15.96 -14.74
CA PRO A 37 10.99 14.91 -14.25
C PRO A 37 11.06 14.77 -12.71
N PRO A 38 10.00 14.28 -12.05
CA PRO A 38 10.06 13.85 -10.66
C PRO A 38 11.12 12.77 -10.45
N HIS A 39 11.80 12.78 -9.30
CA HIS A 39 12.85 11.83 -8.98
C HIS A 39 12.53 11.03 -7.71
N LEU A 40 12.36 9.72 -7.87
CA LEU A 40 12.17 8.76 -6.79
C LEU A 40 13.46 7.97 -6.55
N VAL A 41 13.94 7.96 -5.31
CA VAL A 41 15.08 7.15 -4.89
C VAL A 41 14.60 5.97 -4.03
N ALA A 42 15.16 4.80 -4.26
CA ALA A 42 15.00 3.64 -3.39
C ALA A 42 16.32 3.27 -2.72
N VAL A 43 16.30 3.09 -1.41
CA VAL A 43 17.43 2.60 -0.62
C VAL A 43 17.13 1.17 -0.20
N ILE A 44 18.03 0.23 -0.50
CA ILE A 44 17.90 -1.18 -0.13
C ILE A 44 19.16 -1.65 0.57
N VAL A 45 18.98 -2.41 1.65
CA VAL A 45 20.08 -3.01 2.44
C VAL A 45 19.91 -4.52 2.43
N GLY A 46 20.96 -5.22 2.01
CA GLY A 46 20.98 -6.68 1.88
C GLY A 46 20.44 -7.17 0.53
N GLU A 47 20.32 -8.49 0.42
CA GLU A 47 20.00 -9.19 -0.84
C GLU A 47 18.73 -10.06 -0.73
N ASP A 48 17.78 -9.69 0.13
CA ASP A 48 16.51 -10.41 0.21
C ASP A 48 15.79 -10.37 -1.15
N GLY A 49 15.53 -11.54 -1.71
CA GLY A 49 15.00 -11.68 -3.07
C GLY A 49 13.62 -11.06 -3.27
N ALA A 50 12.79 -11.02 -2.22
CA ALA A 50 11.48 -10.37 -2.28
C ALA A 50 11.65 -8.84 -2.33
N SER A 51 12.50 -8.29 -1.49
CA SER A 51 12.84 -6.86 -1.45
C SER A 51 13.47 -6.39 -2.76
N LEU A 52 14.43 -7.16 -3.32
CA LEU A 52 15.05 -6.87 -4.62
C LEU A 52 14.02 -6.83 -5.76
N SER A 53 13.13 -7.82 -5.82
CA SER A 53 12.07 -7.89 -6.83
C SER A 53 11.10 -6.71 -6.71
N TYR A 54 10.79 -6.30 -5.48
CA TYR A 54 9.87 -5.19 -5.21
C TYR A 54 10.48 -3.84 -5.59
N VAL A 55 11.76 -3.61 -5.25
CA VAL A 55 12.50 -2.40 -5.65
C VAL A 55 12.65 -2.34 -7.17
N ALA A 56 12.99 -3.46 -7.83
CA ALA A 56 13.08 -3.51 -9.30
C ALA A 56 11.73 -3.18 -9.97
N SER A 57 10.61 -3.64 -9.39
CA SER A 57 9.27 -3.29 -9.87
C SER A 57 8.96 -1.80 -9.68
N LYS A 58 9.31 -1.20 -8.53
CA LYS A 58 9.17 0.23 -8.28
C LYS A 58 9.97 1.06 -9.27
N GLU A 59 11.26 0.72 -9.48
CA GLU A 59 12.13 1.37 -10.45
C GLU A 59 11.57 1.31 -11.87
N LYS A 60 11.17 0.12 -12.32
CA LYS A 60 10.57 -0.07 -13.65
C LYS A 60 9.33 0.81 -13.82
N GLN A 61 8.40 0.78 -12.88
CA GLN A 61 7.15 1.52 -12.97
C GLN A 61 7.32 3.04 -12.84
N SER A 62 8.35 3.50 -12.09
CA SER A 62 8.75 4.92 -12.08
C SER A 62 9.19 5.38 -13.47
N LYS A 63 10.05 4.61 -14.13
CA LYS A 63 10.49 4.90 -15.50
C LYS A 63 9.33 4.84 -16.52
N GLU A 64 8.38 3.92 -16.35
CA GLU A 64 7.19 3.82 -17.19
C GLU A 64 6.32 5.08 -17.17
N VAL A 65 6.27 5.81 -16.08
CA VAL A 65 5.51 7.06 -15.97
C VAL A 65 6.34 8.31 -16.22
N GLY A 66 7.63 8.15 -16.62
CA GLY A 66 8.51 9.26 -16.97
C GLY A 66 9.31 9.86 -15.81
N PHE A 67 9.33 9.20 -14.63
CA PHE A 67 10.15 9.66 -13.51
C PHE A 67 11.62 9.29 -13.70
N THR A 68 12.51 10.09 -13.15
CA THR A 68 13.88 9.67 -12.82
C THR A 68 13.80 8.70 -11.63
N SER A 69 14.58 7.61 -11.68
CA SER A 69 14.63 6.63 -10.59
C SER A 69 16.05 6.18 -10.34
N SER A 70 16.47 6.22 -9.09
CA SER A 70 17.80 5.80 -8.63
C SER A 70 17.66 4.76 -7.51
N VAL A 71 18.60 3.81 -7.44
CA VAL A 71 18.63 2.79 -6.40
C VAL A 71 19.99 2.77 -5.71
N TYR A 72 19.99 3.06 -4.42
CA TYR A 72 21.16 2.90 -3.54
C TYR A 72 21.14 1.51 -2.93
N ARG A 73 22.13 0.70 -3.27
CA ARG A 73 22.25 -0.69 -2.81
C ARG A 73 23.40 -0.80 -1.81
N PHE A 74 23.08 -1.34 -0.65
CA PHE A 74 24.07 -1.55 0.41
C PHE A 74 24.12 -3.02 0.83
N PRO A 75 25.31 -3.55 1.18
CA PRO A 75 25.43 -4.88 1.73
C PRO A 75 24.74 -4.96 3.10
N GLU A 76 24.32 -6.16 3.49
CA GLU A 76 23.72 -6.40 4.81
C GLU A 76 24.62 -5.94 5.97
N THR A 77 25.94 -5.88 5.75
CA THR A 77 26.95 -5.47 6.74
C THR A 77 27.11 -3.96 6.91
N ILE A 78 26.35 -3.12 6.16
CA ILE A 78 26.44 -1.67 6.33
C ILE A 78 26.13 -1.26 7.77
N THR A 79 26.87 -0.29 8.30
CA THR A 79 26.60 0.24 9.64
C THR A 79 25.39 1.19 9.63
N GLU A 80 24.62 1.22 10.73
CA GLU A 80 23.53 2.20 10.92
C GLU A 80 24.01 3.63 10.66
N LYS A 81 25.21 3.99 11.17
CA LYS A 81 25.80 5.31 10.96
C LYS A 81 25.95 5.65 9.48
N LYS A 82 26.52 4.72 8.69
CA LYS A 82 26.71 4.95 7.24
C LYS A 82 25.40 5.07 6.47
N LEU A 83 24.39 4.28 6.84
CA LEU A 83 23.06 4.41 6.28
C LEU A 83 22.47 5.79 6.60
N LEU A 84 22.50 6.23 7.86
CA LEU A 84 21.97 7.54 8.27
C LEU A 84 22.71 8.70 7.57
N GLU A 85 24.02 8.63 7.36
CA GLU A 85 24.79 9.62 6.57
C GLU A 85 24.27 9.69 5.12
N THR A 86 23.89 8.55 4.54
CA THR A 86 23.32 8.51 3.18
C THR A 86 21.92 9.17 3.15
N LEU A 87 21.10 8.91 4.18
CA LEU A 87 19.78 9.54 4.26
C LEU A 87 19.87 11.05 4.48
N ASP A 88 20.84 11.52 5.27
CA ASP A 88 21.10 12.95 5.43
C ASP A 88 21.52 13.62 4.10
N PHE A 89 22.34 12.93 3.30
CA PHE A 89 22.67 13.37 1.94
C PHE A 89 21.40 13.47 1.06
N LEU A 90 20.56 12.43 1.02
CA LEU A 90 19.31 12.43 0.24
C LEU A 90 18.31 13.49 0.72
N ASN A 91 18.28 13.77 2.02
CA ASN A 91 17.45 14.84 2.59
C ASN A 91 17.84 16.23 2.05
N LYS A 92 19.12 16.44 1.80
CA LYS A 92 19.69 17.73 1.35
C LYS A 92 19.75 17.87 -0.16
N ASP A 93 19.62 16.79 -0.91
CA ASP A 93 19.71 16.80 -2.37
C ASP A 93 18.44 17.41 -2.98
N PRO A 94 18.50 18.59 -3.63
CA PRO A 94 17.33 19.25 -4.23
C PRO A 94 16.78 18.51 -5.47
N GLU A 95 17.58 17.61 -6.06
CA GLU A 95 17.14 16.83 -7.23
C GLU A 95 16.34 15.59 -6.83
N VAL A 96 16.28 15.25 -5.54
CA VAL A 96 15.49 14.13 -5.01
C VAL A 96 14.18 14.64 -4.43
N ASP A 97 13.05 14.29 -5.05
CA ASP A 97 11.72 14.70 -4.58
C ASP A 97 11.19 13.81 -3.46
N GLY A 98 11.50 12.53 -3.54
CA GLY A 98 11.12 11.58 -2.50
C GLY A 98 11.98 10.34 -2.54
N TYR A 99 12.08 9.68 -1.39
CA TYR A 99 12.77 8.41 -1.33
C TYR A 99 12.13 7.44 -0.33
N ILE A 100 12.43 6.18 -0.52
CA ILE A 100 12.00 5.10 0.35
C ILE A 100 13.21 4.33 0.86
N VAL A 101 13.08 3.79 2.07
CA VAL A 101 14.00 2.77 2.59
C VAL A 101 13.24 1.46 2.63
N GLN A 102 13.64 0.51 1.78
CA GLN A 102 12.96 -0.78 1.67
C GLN A 102 13.10 -1.59 2.96
N LEU A 103 11.98 -1.91 3.58
CA LEU A 103 11.90 -2.77 4.75
C LEU A 103 11.72 -4.25 4.34
N PRO A 104 12.12 -5.21 5.21
CA PRO A 104 12.76 -5.02 6.51
C PRO A 104 14.24 -4.67 6.42
N LEU A 105 14.78 -4.05 7.48
CA LEU A 105 16.20 -3.81 7.63
C LEU A 105 16.89 -4.92 8.44
N PRO A 106 18.23 -5.10 8.31
CA PRO A 106 19.00 -5.99 9.17
C PRO A 106 18.85 -5.65 10.65
N LYS A 107 18.84 -6.66 11.52
CA LYS A 107 18.56 -6.51 12.97
C LYS A 107 19.44 -5.53 13.74
N HIS A 108 20.65 -5.25 13.25
CA HIS A 108 21.58 -4.31 13.87
C HIS A 108 21.32 -2.83 13.50
N ILE A 109 20.36 -2.59 12.62
CA ILE A 109 19.91 -1.25 12.20
C ILE A 109 18.53 -1.01 12.78
N SER A 110 18.35 0.11 13.47
CA SER A 110 17.07 0.50 14.03
C SER A 110 16.15 1.08 12.95
N GLU A 111 15.12 0.34 12.54
CA GLU A 111 14.11 0.81 11.59
C GLU A 111 13.50 2.15 12.05
N ARG A 112 13.21 2.28 13.33
CA ARG A 112 12.67 3.51 13.91
C ARG A 112 13.58 4.72 13.65
N LYS A 113 14.88 4.62 13.98
CA LYS A 113 15.83 5.71 13.76
C LYS A 113 15.95 6.06 12.27
N VAL A 114 15.94 5.04 11.41
CA VAL A 114 16.00 5.23 9.97
C VAL A 114 14.77 5.99 9.49
N LEU A 115 13.57 5.58 9.86
CA LEU A 115 12.33 6.24 9.47
C LEU A 115 12.26 7.69 10.02
N GLU A 116 12.63 7.90 11.29
CA GLU A 116 12.66 9.23 11.92
C GLU A 116 13.74 10.17 11.31
N SER A 117 14.75 9.63 10.61
CA SER A 117 15.79 10.43 9.95
C SER A 117 15.41 10.92 8.54
N ILE A 118 14.36 10.38 7.96
CA ILE A 118 13.83 10.81 6.65
C ILE A 118 13.23 12.21 6.81
N ASN A 119 13.53 13.14 5.90
CA ASN A 119 12.80 14.41 5.87
C ASN A 119 11.32 14.14 5.58
N PRO A 120 10.36 14.56 6.43
CA PRO A 120 8.93 14.36 6.20
C PRO A 120 8.44 14.80 4.83
N ALA A 121 9.06 15.84 4.24
CA ALA A 121 8.75 16.33 2.91
C ALA A 121 9.21 15.39 1.76
N LYS A 122 10.09 14.42 2.06
CA LYS A 122 10.61 13.42 1.11
C LYS A 122 10.19 11.99 1.45
N ASP A 123 9.43 11.80 2.54
CA ASP A 123 8.91 10.51 3.00
C ASP A 123 7.69 10.09 2.16
N VAL A 124 7.91 9.73 0.92
CA VAL A 124 6.83 9.35 -0.01
C VAL A 124 6.21 7.97 0.26
N ASP A 125 6.82 7.16 1.12
CA ASP A 125 6.21 5.93 1.67
C ASP A 125 5.20 6.24 2.79
N GLY A 126 5.30 7.44 3.42
CA GLY A 126 4.36 7.93 4.43
C GLY A 126 4.54 7.29 5.82
N PHE A 127 5.74 6.80 6.15
CA PHE A 127 6.02 6.10 7.42
C PHE A 127 6.66 6.99 8.49
N HIS A 128 7.04 8.22 8.14
CA HIS A 128 7.59 9.15 9.11
C HIS A 128 6.50 9.54 10.14
N PRO A 129 6.79 9.57 11.45
CA PRO A 129 5.82 9.89 12.50
C PRO A 129 5.07 11.22 12.28
N THR A 130 5.71 12.21 11.65
CA THR A 130 5.06 13.47 11.28
C THR A 130 3.96 13.25 10.24
N ASN A 131 4.19 12.45 9.19
CA ASN A 131 3.19 12.14 8.17
C ASN A 131 2.05 11.31 8.76
N GLU A 132 2.36 10.29 9.57
CA GLU A 132 1.35 9.49 10.27
C GLU A 132 0.49 10.34 11.20
N GLY A 133 1.11 11.23 12.00
CA GLY A 133 0.39 12.14 12.90
C GLY A 133 -0.49 13.13 12.14
N ARG A 134 0.02 13.75 11.06
CA ARG A 134 -0.74 14.65 10.19
C ARG A 134 -1.91 13.90 9.54
N MET A 135 -1.66 12.70 9.01
CA MET A 135 -2.71 11.84 8.49
C MET A 135 -3.77 11.55 9.56
N MET A 136 -3.38 11.20 10.79
CA MET A 136 -4.32 10.87 11.87
C MET A 136 -5.30 12.02 12.15
N ILE A 137 -4.84 13.25 12.16
CA ILE A 137 -5.66 14.44 12.46
C ILE A 137 -6.24 15.12 11.22
N GLY A 138 -6.08 14.53 10.04
CA GLY A 138 -6.68 15.02 8.79
C GLY A 138 -5.94 16.17 8.11
N LEU A 139 -4.71 16.47 8.48
CA LEU A 139 -3.86 17.44 7.78
C LEU A 139 -3.29 16.84 6.49
N PRO A 140 -2.91 17.68 5.51
CA PRO A 140 -2.18 17.23 4.34
C PRO A 140 -0.92 16.46 4.73
N SER A 141 -0.73 15.26 4.18
CA SER A 141 0.39 14.36 4.50
C SER A 141 0.59 13.35 3.39
N TYR A 142 1.77 12.79 3.28
CA TYR A 142 1.92 11.54 2.53
C TYR A 142 1.27 10.42 3.34
N ILE A 143 0.37 9.70 2.68
CA ILE A 143 -0.34 8.57 3.27
C ILE A 143 0.47 7.31 3.00
N PRO A 144 0.62 6.38 3.98
CA PRO A 144 1.28 5.11 3.75
C PRO A 144 0.79 4.44 2.46
N ALA A 145 1.73 4.02 1.60
CA ALA A 145 1.43 3.68 0.21
C ALA A 145 0.36 2.57 0.06
N THR A 146 0.40 1.51 0.90
CA THR A 146 -0.60 0.43 0.83
C THR A 146 -1.99 0.89 1.26
N PRO A 147 -2.22 1.54 2.41
CA PRO A 147 -3.50 2.14 2.78
C PRO A 147 -4.02 3.13 1.75
N TYR A 148 -3.15 3.95 1.19
CA TYR A 148 -3.52 4.89 0.13
C TYR A 148 -3.97 4.17 -1.13
N GLY A 149 -3.25 3.11 -1.52
CA GLY A 149 -3.63 2.24 -2.63
C GLY A 149 -4.97 1.56 -2.42
N ILE A 150 -5.25 1.05 -1.22
CA ILE A 150 -6.56 0.46 -0.86
C ILE A 150 -7.67 1.51 -1.00
N LYS A 151 -7.43 2.72 -0.48
CA LYS A 151 -8.41 3.80 -0.57
C LYS A 151 -8.73 4.17 -2.02
N LYS A 152 -7.70 4.37 -2.86
CA LYS A 152 -7.87 4.62 -4.29
C LYS A 152 -8.59 3.46 -4.99
N LEU A 153 -8.29 2.23 -4.62
CA LEU A 153 -8.91 1.02 -5.18
C LEU A 153 -10.42 1.00 -4.93
N LEU A 154 -10.85 1.22 -3.68
CA LEU A 154 -12.26 1.29 -3.31
C LEU A 154 -12.98 2.45 -4.01
N ASP A 155 -12.36 3.63 -4.06
CA ASP A 155 -12.91 4.83 -4.69
C ASP A 155 -13.13 4.65 -6.19
N ARG A 156 -12.13 4.10 -6.89
CA ARG A 156 -12.18 3.87 -8.35
C ARG A 156 -13.10 2.69 -8.73
N SER A 157 -13.34 1.78 -7.79
CA SER A 157 -14.31 0.69 -7.96
C SER A 157 -15.75 1.08 -7.58
N ASN A 158 -15.99 2.35 -7.22
CA ASN A 158 -17.29 2.85 -6.76
C ASN A 158 -17.88 2.04 -5.61
N ILE A 159 -17.04 1.57 -4.70
CA ILE A 159 -17.49 0.88 -3.49
C ILE A 159 -18.06 1.92 -2.52
N GLU A 160 -19.32 1.74 -2.17
CA GLU A 160 -19.98 2.57 -1.17
C GLU A 160 -19.41 2.28 0.22
N THR A 161 -18.93 3.32 0.89
CA THR A 161 -18.30 3.21 2.21
C THR A 161 -19.07 3.95 3.31
N GLU A 162 -19.83 4.99 2.95
CA GLU A 162 -20.57 5.82 3.89
C GLU A 162 -21.63 5.01 4.66
N GLY A 163 -21.58 5.10 5.98
CA GLY A 163 -22.48 4.37 6.87
C GLY A 163 -22.23 2.85 6.96
N LYS A 164 -21.20 2.31 6.29
CA LYS A 164 -20.89 0.87 6.32
C LYS A 164 -20.07 0.50 7.55
N HIS A 165 -20.23 -0.72 8.01
CA HIS A 165 -19.37 -1.34 9.01
C HIS A 165 -18.15 -1.94 8.32
N CYS A 166 -16.97 -1.37 8.58
CA CYS A 166 -15.69 -1.84 8.06
C CYS A 166 -14.90 -2.57 9.16
N VAL A 167 -14.60 -3.83 8.95
CA VAL A 167 -13.72 -4.61 9.84
C VAL A 167 -12.32 -4.67 9.21
N VAL A 168 -11.31 -4.25 9.96
CA VAL A 168 -9.91 -4.30 9.56
C VAL A 168 -9.22 -5.38 10.37
N LEU A 169 -8.77 -6.45 9.70
CA LEU A 169 -7.99 -7.52 10.30
C LEU A 169 -6.50 -7.18 10.19
N GLY A 170 -5.91 -6.80 11.31
CA GLY A 170 -4.53 -6.32 11.43
C GLY A 170 -4.45 -4.93 12.05
N ARG A 171 -3.31 -4.65 12.72
CA ARG A 171 -3.07 -3.36 13.40
C ARG A 171 -1.63 -2.88 13.25
N SER A 172 -0.99 -3.23 12.12
CA SER A 172 0.35 -2.71 11.84
C SER A 172 0.30 -1.20 11.58
N ASN A 173 1.38 -0.51 11.90
CA ASN A 173 1.49 0.93 11.63
C ASN A 173 1.53 1.23 10.12
N ILE A 174 1.98 0.26 9.32
CA ILE A 174 2.12 0.44 7.86
C ILE A 174 0.84 0.14 7.07
N VAL A 175 -0.14 -0.60 7.63
CA VAL A 175 -1.40 -0.93 6.92
C VAL A 175 -2.62 -0.81 7.83
N GLY A 176 -2.75 -1.66 8.87
CA GLY A 176 -3.99 -1.83 9.61
C GLY A 176 -4.46 -0.55 10.31
N THR A 177 -3.57 0.10 11.05
CA THR A 177 -3.88 1.35 11.74
C THR A 177 -4.21 2.48 10.76
N PRO A 178 -3.36 2.79 9.77
CA PRO A 178 -3.66 3.88 8.82
C PRO A 178 -4.93 3.64 8.01
N ILE A 179 -5.21 2.43 7.52
CA ILE A 179 -6.45 2.22 6.77
C ILE A 179 -7.69 2.35 7.65
N SER A 180 -7.62 1.95 8.93
CA SER A 180 -8.72 2.15 9.87
C SER A 180 -9.05 3.62 10.06
N ILE A 181 -8.04 4.48 10.17
CA ILE A 181 -8.19 5.94 10.26
C ILE A 181 -8.80 6.49 8.97
N LEU A 182 -8.28 6.08 7.81
CA LEU A 182 -8.75 6.56 6.51
C LEU A 182 -10.21 6.19 6.25
N MET A 183 -10.64 4.98 6.63
CA MET A 183 -12.02 4.53 6.43
C MET A 183 -13.01 5.19 7.38
N SER A 184 -12.58 5.61 8.58
CA SER A 184 -13.44 6.29 9.56
C SER A 184 -13.58 7.80 9.37
N ARG A 185 -12.81 8.41 8.43
CA ARG A 185 -12.83 9.86 8.22
C ARG A 185 -14.19 10.39 7.78
N ASN A 186 -14.51 11.60 8.23
CA ASN A 186 -15.67 12.35 7.72
C ASN A 186 -15.41 12.82 6.29
N SER A 187 -15.71 11.97 5.32
CA SER A 187 -15.66 12.28 3.90
C SER A 187 -16.59 11.34 3.11
N LYS A 188 -17.12 11.80 1.97
CA LYS A 188 -18.05 11.04 1.10
C LYS A 188 -17.52 9.66 0.66
N LYS A 189 -16.22 9.46 0.68
CA LYS A 189 -15.56 8.21 0.28
C LYS A 189 -15.00 7.42 1.47
N ALA A 190 -15.42 7.73 2.69
CA ALA A 190 -15.08 7.05 3.93
C ALA A 190 -16.32 6.91 4.80
N ASN A 191 -16.39 7.58 5.98
CA ASN A 191 -17.57 7.58 6.87
C ASN A 191 -17.99 6.16 7.32
N CYS A 192 -17.06 5.21 7.38
CA CYS A 192 -17.32 3.89 7.96
C CYS A 192 -17.33 3.93 9.49
N THR A 193 -18.16 3.08 10.09
CA THR A 193 -17.87 2.60 11.46
C THR A 193 -16.79 1.54 11.35
N VAL A 194 -15.64 1.73 12.01
CA VAL A 194 -14.50 0.83 11.85
C VAL A 194 -14.24 0.03 13.12
N THR A 195 -14.13 -1.29 12.97
CA THR A 195 -13.66 -2.20 14.02
C THR A 195 -12.30 -2.78 13.63
N MET A 196 -11.26 -2.43 14.37
CA MET A 196 -9.91 -2.99 14.18
C MET A 196 -9.75 -4.25 15.01
N CYS A 197 -9.43 -5.37 14.37
CA CYS A 197 -9.24 -6.68 14.98
C CYS A 197 -7.78 -7.13 14.92
N HIS A 198 -7.36 -7.93 15.88
CA HIS A 198 -6.00 -8.42 16.01
C HIS A 198 -5.94 -9.79 16.73
N SER A 199 -4.76 -10.36 16.90
CA SER A 199 -4.56 -11.71 17.48
C SER A 199 -5.11 -11.91 18.92
N LYS A 200 -5.53 -10.85 19.60
CA LYS A 200 -6.14 -10.91 20.94
C LYS A 200 -7.64 -10.57 20.92
N THR A 201 -8.21 -10.31 19.73
CA THR A 201 -9.65 -10.08 19.59
C THR A 201 -10.42 -11.36 19.89
N LYS A 202 -11.39 -11.27 20.79
CA LYS A 202 -12.34 -12.34 21.06
C LYS A 202 -13.51 -12.27 20.07
N ASN A 203 -14.17 -13.37 19.82
CA ASN A 203 -15.35 -13.46 18.96
C ASN A 203 -15.12 -12.88 17.56
N LEU A 204 -13.93 -13.15 16.98
CA LEU A 204 -13.52 -12.57 15.70
C LEU A 204 -14.50 -12.92 14.56
N LYS A 205 -15.00 -14.15 14.55
CA LYS A 205 -15.95 -14.62 13.55
C LYS A 205 -17.24 -13.81 13.58
N GLU A 206 -17.81 -13.61 14.76
CA GLU A 206 -19.06 -12.85 14.96
C GLU A 206 -18.88 -11.38 14.55
N ILE A 207 -17.72 -10.79 14.81
CA ILE A 207 -17.40 -9.43 14.36
C ILE A 207 -17.31 -9.37 12.84
N CYS A 208 -16.62 -10.30 12.21
CA CYS A 208 -16.50 -10.37 10.74
C CYS A 208 -17.86 -10.57 10.06
N LEU A 209 -18.75 -11.39 10.62
CA LEU A 209 -20.10 -11.62 10.10
C LEU A 209 -21.00 -10.38 10.11
N GLN A 210 -20.66 -9.34 10.87
CA GLN A 210 -21.40 -8.07 10.88
C GLN A 210 -20.86 -7.06 9.85
N ALA A 211 -19.68 -7.32 9.27
CA ALA A 211 -18.99 -6.37 8.40
C ALA A 211 -19.61 -6.26 7.01
N ASP A 212 -19.80 -5.04 6.52
CA ASP A 212 -20.09 -4.75 5.12
C ASP A 212 -18.83 -4.77 4.27
N ILE A 213 -17.71 -4.38 4.87
CA ILE A 213 -16.39 -4.35 4.23
C ILE A 213 -15.40 -5.04 5.18
N ILE A 214 -14.60 -5.97 4.68
CA ILE A 214 -13.50 -6.57 5.44
C ILE A 214 -12.19 -6.30 4.70
N ILE A 215 -11.24 -5.66 5.39
CA ILE A 215 -9.88 -5.45 4.91
C ILE A 215 -8.96 -6.39 5.67
N VAL A 216 -8.32 -7.33 4.96
CA VAL A 216 -7.54 -8.41 5.57
C VAL A 216 -6.05 -8.14 5.37
N ALA A 217 -5.34 -7.80 6.46
CA ALA A 217 -3.93 -7.41 6.45
C ALA A 217 -3.17 -7.99 7.66
N ILE A 218 -3.20 -9.32 7.80
CA ILE A 218 -2.63 -10.04 8.95
C ILE A 218 -1.42 -10.89 8.61
N GLY A 219 -1.14 -11.08 7.32
CA GLY A 219 0.00 -11.87 6.87
C GLY A 219 -0.12 -13.37 7.18
N LYS A 220 -1.33 -13.93 7.12
CA LYS A 220 -1.61 -15.34 7.31
C LYS A 220 -2.36 -15.90 6.11
N PRO A 221 -1.76 -16.84 5.34
CA PRO A 221 -2.39 -17.38 4.16
C PRO A 221 -3.75 -18.00 4.45
N GLU A 222 -4.75 -17.67 3.63
CA GLU A 222 -6.11 -18.23 3.63
C GLU A 222 -6.82 -18.20 5.01
N PHE A 223 -6.52 -17.19 5.82
CA PHE A 223 -7.08 -17.07 7.16
C PHE A 223 -8.58 -16.74 7.17
N LEU A 224 -9.03 -15.81 6.30
CA LEU A 224 -10.45 -15.46 6.20
C LEU A 224 -11.18 -16.52 5.37
N THR A 225 -12.10 -17.22 6.00
CA THR A 225 -12.90 -18.31 5.40
C THR A 225 -14.36 -17.90 5.20
N ALA A 226 -15.11 -18.65 4.38
CA ALA A 226 -16.50 -18.33 4.02
C ALA A 226 -17.45 -18.25 5.23
N ASP A 227 -17.20 -19.01 6.29
CA ASP A 227 -18.00 -18.98 7.52
C ASP A 227 -17.80 -17.75 8.39
N MET A 228 -16.80 -16.91 8.06
CA MET A 228 -16.53 -15.60 8.70
C MET A 228 -17.11 -14.41 7.91
N VAL A 229 -17.68 -14.63 6.73
CA VAL A 229 -18.13 -13.57 5.82
C VAL A 229 -19.64 -13.62 5.63
N LYS A 230 -20.31 -12.47 5.80
CA LYS A 230 -21.75 -12.39 5.47
C LYS A 230 -21.99 -12.27 3.97
N GLU A 231 -23.15 -12.66 3.52
CA GLU A 231 -23.55 -12.49 2.13
C GLU A 231 -23.54 -11.01 1.70
N GLY A 232 -22.99 -10.75 0.52
CA GLY A 232 -22.93 -9.43 -0.06
C GLY A 232 -21.82 -8.52 0.52
N ALA A 233 -20.91 -9.05 1.34
CA ALA A 233 -19.76 -8.26 1.85
C ALA A 233 -18.78 -7.89 0.73
N VAL A 234 -18.02 -6.82 0.96
CA VAL A 234 -16.87 -6.41 0.14
C VAL A 234 -15.58 -6.84 0.83
N ILE A 235 -14.71 -7.55 0.12
CA ILE A 235 -13.48 -8.08 0.68
C ILE A 235 -12.26 -7.47 -0.02
N VAL A 236 -11.36 -6.92 0.78
CA VAL A 236 -10.07 -6.40 0.33
C VAL A 236 -8.95 -7.22 0.96
N ASP A 237 -8.32 -8.06 0.16
CA ASP A 237 -7.19 -8.90 0.58
C ASP A 237 -5.86 -8.18 0.32
N VAL A 238 -5.13 -7.91 1.39
CA VAL A 238 -3.81 -7.26 1.36
C VAL A 238 -2.68 -8.29 1.41
N GLY A 239 -3.00 -9.54 1.77
CA GLY A 239 -2.03 -10.61 1.91
C GLY A 239 -1.33 -10.95 0.60
N ILE A 240 -0.04 -11.26 0.68
CA ILE A 240 0.76 -11.78 -0.44
C ILE A 240 1.68 -12.87 0.11
N HIS A 241 1.39 -14.12 -0.25
CA HIS A 241 2.18 -15.28 0.19
C HIS A 241 2.63 -16.08 -1.03
N ARG A 242 3.90 -16.44 -1.05
CA ARG A 242 4.45 -17.37 -2.02
C ARG A 242 4.42 -18.77 -1.39
N ILE A 243 3.63 -19.66 -1.92
CA ILE A 243 3.56 -21.05 -1.50
C ILE A 243 4.03 -21.99 -2.62
N PRO A 244 4.67 -23.12 -2.31
CA PRO A 244 5.06 -24.12 -3.31
C PRO A 244 3.84 -24.57 -4.12
N ALA A 245 4.03 -24.77 -5.43
CA ALA A 245 3.00 -25.29 -6.32
C ALA A 245 3.66 -26.08 -7.46
N ASP A 246 2.95 -27.10 -7.91
CA ASP A 246 3.36 -27.91 -9.07
C ASP A 246 2.95 -27.20 -10.37
N ASN A 247 3.76 -26.21 -10.73
CA ASN A 247 3.64 -25.46 -11.98
C ASN A 247 5.04 -25.04 -12.47
N GLU A 248 5.17 -24.51 -13.67
CA GLU A 248 6.45 -24.09 -14.27
C GLU A 248 7.27 -23.12 -13.39
N LYS A 249 6.62 -22.35 -12.52
CA LYS A 249 7.27 -21.39 -11.61
C LYS A 249 7.67 -22.01 -10.27
N GLY A 250 7.20 -23.22 -9.96
CA GLY A 250 7.40 -23.89 -8.68
C GLY A 250 6.66 -23.24 -7.50
N TYR A 251 5.83 -22.23 -7.72
CA TYR A 251 5.06 -21.56 -6.67
C TYR A 251 3.79 -20.91 -7.21
N LYS A 252 2.85 -20.65 -6.32
CA LYS A 252 1.71 -19.75 -6.53
C LYS A 252 1.66 -18.64 -5.50
N ILE A 253 1.01 -17.53 -5.88
CA ILE A 253 0.76 -16.39 -4.98
C ILE A 253 -0.67 -16.49 -4.49
N ILE A 254 -0.85 -16.42 -3.17
CA ILE A 254 -2.16 -16.39 -2.51
C ILE A 254 -2.21 -15.24 -1.50
N GLY A 255 -3.42 -14.90 -1.06
CA GLY A 255 -3.67 -13.88 -0.06
C GLY A 255 -3.93 -14.40 1.35
N ASP A 256 -4.41 -13.50 2.20
CA ASP A 256 -4.91 -13.81 3.54
C ASP A 256 -6.35 -14.38 3.49
N VAL A 257 -7.03 -14.29 2.35
CA VAL A 257 -8.40 -14.75 2.13
C VAL A 257 -8.41 -16.08 1.40
N LYS A 258 -9.22 -17.04 1.86
CA LYS A 258 -9.48 -18.29 1.14
C LYS A 258 -10.43 -18.02 -0.03
N TYR A 259 -9.85 -17.51 -1.11
CA TYR A 259 -10.54 -16.86 -2.22
C TYR A 259 -11.70 -17.69 -2.79
N ASP A 260 -11.45 -18.96 -3.10
CA ASP A 260 -12.42 -19.82 -3.80
C ASP A 260 -13.69 -20.08 -2.97
N GLU A 261 -13.59 -20.05 -1.63
CA GLU A 261 -14.72 -20.23 -0.73
C GLU A 261 -15.43 -18.91 -0.42
N VAL A 262 -14.68 -17.81 -0.37
CA VAL A 262 -15.20 -16.49 0.06
C VAL A 262 -15.82 -15.74 -1.11
N ALA A 263 -15.23 -15.81 -2.29
CA ALA A 263 -15.69 -15.07 -3.46
C ALA A 263 -17.16 -15.28 -3.80
N PRO A 264 -17.73 -16.52 -3.77
CA PRO A 264 -19.15 -16.73 -4.08
C PRO A 264 -20.13 -15.97 -3.17
N LYS A 265 -19.70 -15.60 -1.95
CA LYS A 265 -20.53 -14.87 -0.98
C LYS A 265 -20.42 -13.34 -1.10
N CYS A 266 -19.44 -12.85 -1.85
CA CYS A 266 -19.09 -11.44 -1.89
C CYS A 266 -19.93 -10.66 -2.91
N LYS A 267 -20.25 -9.40 -2.57
CA LYS A 267 -20.65 -8.40 -3.57
C LYS A 267 -19.45 -8.02 -4.46
N ALA A 268 -18.28 -7.85 -3.83
CA ALA A 268 -17.04 -7.52 -4.52
C ALA A 268 -15.83 -8.05 -3.77
N ILE A 269 -14.77 -8.42 -4.47
CA ILE A 269 -13.56 -8.98 -3.87
C ILE A 269 -12.32 -8.61 -4.70
N THR A 270 -11.18 -8.37 -4.02
CA THR A 270 -9.90 -8.22 -4.69
C THR A 270 -9.26 -9.59 -4.98
N PRO A 271 -8.66 -9.79 -6.16
CA PRO A 271 -7.87 -10.99 -6.43
C PRO A 271 -6.46 -10.89 -5.83
N VAL A 272 -5.84 -12.02 -5.52
CA VAL A 272 -4.41 -12.10 -5.20
C VAL A 272 -3.79 -13.18 -6.09
N PRO A 273 -2.83 -12.80 -6.97
CA PRO A 273 -2.28 -11.47 -7.22
C PRO A 273 -3.20 -10.59 -8.08
N GLY A 274 -3.03 -9.27 -7.99
CA GLY A 274 -3.67 -8.31 -8.90
C GLY A 274 -4.68 -7.35 -8.26
N GLY A 275 -4.92 -7.46 -6.96
CA GLY A 275 -5.73 -6.52 -6.18
C GLY A 275 -4.89 -5.36 -5.62
N VAL A 276 -4.56 -5.42 -4.34
CA VAL A 276 -3.89 -4.32 -3.62
C VAL A 276 -2.44 -4.09 -4.07
N GLY A 277 -1.67 -5.15 -4.40
CA GLY A 277 -0.25 -5.02 -4.73
C GLY A 277 0.08 -3.98 -5.80
N PRO A 278 -0.55 -3.99 -6.99
CA PRO A 278 -0.34 -2.95 -8.01
C PRO A 278 -0.67 -1.54 -7.50
N MET A 279 -1.63 -1.39 -6.60
CA MET A 279 -2.08 -0.12 -6.07
C MET A 279 -1.08 0.52 -5.11
N THR A 280 -0.29 -0.27 -4.39
CA THR A 280 0.78 0.23 -3.52
C THR A 280 1.82 1.00 -4.33
N ILE A 281 2.18 0.50 -5.52
CA ILE A 281 3.18 1.17 -6.37
C ILE A 281 2.63 2.48 -6.94
N VAL A 282 1.41 2.49 -7.45
CA VAL A 282 0.84 3.74 -7.98
C VAL A 282 0.58 4.78 -6.89
N ALA A 283 0.30 4.35 -5.67
CA ALA A 283 0.19 5.25 -4.52
C ALA A 283 1.55 5.90 -4.19
N LEU A 284 2.64 5.15 -4.27
CA LEU A 284 4.00 5.67 -4.12
C LEU A 284 4.34 6.69 -5.23
N LEU A 285 4.00 6.37 -6.49
CA LEU A 285 4.22 7.30 -7.61
C LEU A 285 3.41 8.60 -7.43
N ASP A 286 2.17 8.50 -7.01
CA ASP A 286 1.31 9.65 -6.73
C ASP A 286 1.87 10.52 -5.58
N ASN A 287 2.34 9.90 -4.49
CA ASN A 287 3.03 10.63 -3.41
C ASN A 287 4.30 11.33 -3.91
N THR A 288 5.10 10.68 -4.77
CA THR A 288 6.31 11.27 -5.35
C THR A 288 5.99 12.46 -6.23
N LEU A 289 4.93 12.38 -7.05
CA LEU A 289 4.48 13.49 -7.88
C LEU A 289 4.01 14.68 -7.03
N LYS A 290 3.30 14.43 -5.93
CA LYS A 290 2.91 15.45 -4.95
C LYS A 290 4.11 16.08 -4.27
N ALA A 291 5.15 15.30 -3.96
CA ALA A 291 6.39 15.79 -3.39
C ALA A 291 7.10 16.74 -4.37
N TYR A 292 7.24 16.34 -5.63
CA TYR A 292 7.78 17.17 -6.69
C TYR A 292 7.01 18.51 -6.85
N LYS A 293 5.69 18.48 -6.71
CA LYS A 293 4.81 19.65 -6.85
C LYS A 293 4.69 20.48 -5.58
N HIS A 294 5.34 20.07 -4.48
CA HIS A 294 5.22 20.70 -3.15
C HIS A 294 3.77 20.82 -2.64
N GLU A 295 2.91 19.84 -2.95
CA GLU A 295 1.48 19.87 -2.56
C GLU A 295 1.24 19.63 -1.06
N ILE A 296 2.19 19.01 -0.37
CA ILE A 296 2.06 18.61 1.05
C ILE A 296 2.91 19.49 1.96
N TYR A 297 4.12 19.79 1.54
CA TYR A 297 5.10 20.61 2.24
C TYR A 297 5.62 21.70 1.31
N GLU A 298 5.67 22.91 1.84
CA GLU A 298 6.24 24.09 1.15
C GLU A 298 7.77 24.03 1.13
#